data_2b6f0598e7c77699866a0096aa39f9ce
#
_entry.id   2b6f0598e7c77699866a0096aa39f9ce
#
_cell.length_a   1.000
_cell.length_b   1.000
_cell.length_c   1.000
_cell.angle_alpha   90.00
_cell.angle_beta   90.00
_cell.angle_gamma   90.00
#
_symmetry.space_group_name_H-M   'P 1'
#
loop_
_entity.id
_entity.type
_entity.pdbx_description
1 polymer ?
#
loop_
_entity_poly.entity_id
_entity_poly.type
_entity_poly.pdbx_seq_one_letter_code
_entity_poly.pdbx_strand_id
1 'polypeptide(L)'
;MSMRIVKNGDVHVSAPIGMPKKEVERFIDEHHDWINEARKKTSERQKQRAAFFNKLPLATRTQADEALKRLKALVEPMIERHAKEMGVQPSRVYYKPTISRWGQCNFRNRSICISAYVLLLPEWCVEHVVVHELCHLLEPSHNARFHALMDKYFPRWREARRETHKICRMEEDESLCLHP
;
A
#
# COMPACT_ATOMS: atom_id res chain seq x y z
N MET A 1 14.60 -18.66 18.86
CA MET A 1 14.79 -18.39 17.41
C MET A 1 13.45 -18.01 16.80
N SER A 2 13.46 -17.21 15.74
CA SER A 2 12.26 -16.91 14.93
C SER A 2 12.58 -17.07 13.45
N MET A 3 11.56 -17.39 12.66
CA MET A 3 11.70 -17.62 11.22
C MET A 3 10.60 -16.89 10.44
N ARG A 4 10.95 -16.35 9.28
CA ARG A 4 9.99 -15.72 8.35
C ARG A 4 10.36 -16.03 6.91
N ILE A 5 9.34 -16.11 6.05
CA ILE A 5 9.54 -16.17 4.60
C ILE A 5 9.47 -14.73 4.05
N VAL A 6 10.48 -14.34 3.30
CA VAL A 6 10.49 -13.03 2.60
C VAL A 6 9.84 -13.14 1.21
N LYS A 7 9.59 -12.00 0.56
CA LYS A 7 8.84 -11.92 -0.70
C LYS A 7 9.40 -12.79 -1.84
N ASN A 8 10.72 -13.00 -1.90
CA ASN A 8 11.37 -13.85 -2.90
C ASN A 8 11.33 -15.36 -2.55
N GLY A 9 10.70 -15.75 -1.43
CA GLY A 9 10.62 -17.14 -0.97
C GLY A 9 11.81 -17.60 -0.12
N ASP A 10 12.79 -16.72 0.17
CA ASP A 10 13.90 -17.04 1.05
C ASP A 10 13.45 -17.12 2.52
N VAL A 11 14.12 -17.98 3.26
CA VAL A 11 13.91 -18.16 4.70
C VAL A 11 14.90 -17.29 5.47
N HIS A 12 14.38 -16.35 6.25
CA HIS A 12 15.19 -15.57 7.18
C HIS A 12 15.02 -16.12 8.60
N VAL A 13 16.12 -16.55 9.20
CA VAL A 13 16.15 -17.01 10.59
C VAL A 13 16.86 -15.97 11.45
N SER A 14 16.22 -15.57 12.54
CA SER A 14 16.83 -14.72 13.58
C SER A 14 17.19 -15.60 14.79
N ALA A 15 18.46 -15.62 15.15
CA ALA A 15 18.99 -16.38 16.26
C ALA A 15 19.78 -15.45 17.21
N PRO A 16 19.90 -15.76 18.52
CA PRO A 16 20.80 -15.06 19.44
C PRO A 16 22.26 -15.08 18.98
N ILE A 17 22.99 -14.01 19.31
CA ILE A 17 24.43 -13.93 19.02
C ILE A 17 25.17 -15.07 19.75
N GLY A 18 26.03 -15.78 19.00
CA GLY A 18 26.82 -16.90 19.54
C GLY A 18 26.14 -18.26 19.45
N MET A 19 24.93 -18.36 18.89
CA MET A 19 24.29 -19.66 18.69
C MET A 19 25.05 -20.52 17.69
N PRO A 20 25.33 -21.80 18.01
CA PRO A 20 26.03 -22.70 17.08
C PRO A 20 25.24 -22.89 15.79
N LYS A 21 25.94 -22.88 14.66
CA LYS A 21 25.32 -23.08 13.33
C LYS A 21 24.49 -24.35 13.24
N LYS A 22 24.97 -25.45 13.87
CA LYS A 22 24.25 -26.72 13.93
C LYS A 22 22.86 -26.63 14.57
N GLU A 23 22.68 -25.77 15.57
CA GLU A 23 21.37 -25.56 16.20
C GLU A 23 20.42 -24.80 15.30
N VAL A 24 20.95 -23.82 14.54
CA VAL A 24 20.14 -23.10 13.54
C VAL A 24 19.71 -24.04 12.39
N GLU A 25 20.62 -24.89 11.92
CA GLU A 25 20.32 -25.90 10.89
C GLU A 25 19.26 -26.89 11.39
N ARG A 26 19.41 -27.42 12.60
CA ARG A 26 18.39 -28.30 13.21
C ARG A 26 17.03 -27.60 13.31
N PHE A 27 16.99 -26.36 13.74
CA PHE A 27 15.73 -25.59 13.81
C PHE A 27 15.07 -25.44 12.44
N ILE A 28 15.84 -25.24 11.37
CA ILE A 28 15.32 -25.17 9.99
C ILE A 28 14.75 -26.53 9.58
N ASP A 29 15.47 -27.61 9.86
CA ASP A 29 15.06 -28.99 9.50
C ASP A 29 13.77 -29.39 10.23
N GLU A 30 13.67 -29.09 11.53
CA GLU A 30 12.47 -29.34 12.34
C GLU A 30 11.22 -28.58 11.83
N HIS A 31 11.42 -27.48 11.08
CA HIS A 31 10.32 -26.64 10.55
C HIS A 31 10.16 -26.73 9.04
N HIS A 32 10.72 -27.77 8.42
CA HIS A 32 10.71 -27.92 6.96
C HIS A 32 9.29 -27.88 6.35
N ASP A 33 8.32 -28.55 6.96
CA ASP A 33 6.94 -28.58 6.49
C ASP A 33 6.29 -27.19 6.56
N TRP A 34 6.53 -26.47 7.66
CA TRP A 34 6.06 -25.09 7.80
C TRP A 34 6.68 -24.17 6.73
N ILE A 35 7.98 -24.33 6.42
CA ILE A 35 8.66 -23.59 5.37
C ILE A 35 8.01 -23.80 4.01
N ASN A 36 7.73 -25.06 3.67
CA ASN A 36 7.12 -25.41 2.39
C ASN A 36 5.70 -24.83 2.26
N GLU A 37 4.90 -24.94 3.32
CA GLU A 37 3.55 -24.37 3.35
C GLU A 37 3.57 -22.85 3.26
N ALA A 38 4.46 -22.19 4.00
CA ALA A 38 4.61 -20.74 3.99
C ALA A 38 5.11 -20.21 2.63
N ARG A 39 6.03 -20.95 1.97
CA ARG A 39 6.46 -20.65 0.60
C ARG A 39 5.32 -20.75 -0.40
N LYS A 40 4.52 -21.82 -0.32
CA LYS A 40 3.34 -22.01 -1.17
C LYS A 40 2.35 -20.87 -0.99
N LYS A 41 1.99 -20.52 0.25
CA LYS A 41 1.10 -19.39 0.56
C LYS A 41 1.65 -18.06 0.00
N THR A 42 2.97 -17.82 0.16
CA THR A 42 3.63 -16.62 -0.36
C THR A 42 3.56 -16.55 -1.89
N SER A 43 3.82 -17.66 -2.57
CA SER A 43 3.73 -17.75 -4.03
C SER A 43 2.31 -17.52 -4.54
N GLU A 44 1.30 -18.14 -3.90
CA GLU A 44 -0.10 -17.95 -4.25
C GLU A 44 -0.56 -16.50 -4.05
N ARG A 45 -0.16 -15.85 -2.95
CA ARG A 45 -0.40 -14.42 -2.71
C ARG A 45 0.21 -13.54 -3.80
N GLN A 46 1.45 -13.84 -4.21
CA GLN A 46 2.09 -13.09 -5.29
C GLN A 46 1.36 -13.23 -6.63
N LYS A 47 0.92 -14.45 -6.98
CA LYS A 47 0.12 -14.71 -8.19
C LYS A 47 -1.20 -13.95 -8.17
N GLN A 48 -1.92 -13.99 -7.03
CA GLN A 48 -3.19 -13.28 -6.85
C GLN A 48 -3.00 -11.75 -6.97
N ARG A 49 -1.93 -11.25 -6.36
CA ARG A 49 -1.57 -9.82 -6.44
C ARG A 49 -1.24 -9.40 -7.88
N ALA A 50 -0.42 -10.18 -8.57
CA ALA A 50 -0.09 -9.91 -9.98
C ALA A 50 -1.36 -9.93 -10.85
N ALA A 51 -2.24 -10.92 -10.67
CA ALA A 51 -3.51 -11.00 -11.36
C ALA A 51 -4.42 -9.78 -11.10
N PHE A 52 -4.42 -9.27 -9.87
CA PHE A 52 -5.18 -8.05 -9.53
C PHE A 52 -4.67 -6.83 -10.31
N PHE A 53 -3.36 -6.56 -10.28
CA PHE A 53 -2.80 -5.39 -10.96
C PHE A 53 -2.84 -5.50 -12.49
N ASN A 54 -2.79 -6.72 -13.04
CA ASN A 54 -2.94 -6.97 -14.47
C ASN A 54 -4.34 -6.62 -15.02
N LYS A 55 -5.34 -6.39 -14.16
CA LYS A 55 -6.67 -5.91 -14.57
C LYS A 55 -6.63 -4.48 -15.16
N LEU A 56 -5.59 -3.71 -14.84
CA LEU A 56 -5.36 -2.40 -15.44
C LEU A 56 -4.21 -2.52 -16.45
N PRO A 57 -4.51 -2.56 -17.76
CA PRO A 57 -3.48 -2.66 -18.77
C PRO A 57 -2.71 -1.34 -18.90
N LEU A 58 -1.40 -1.39 -18.72
CA LEU A 58 -0.50 -0.23 -18.81
C LEU A 58 0.74 -0.54 -19.70
N ALA A 59 0.66 -1.60 -20.52
CA ALA A 59 1.80 -2.07 -21.29
C ALA A 59 2.13 -1.19 -22.50
N THR A 60 1.13 -0.52 -23.08
CA THR A 60 1.33 0.38 -24.22
C THR A 60 1.15 1.84 -23.79
N ARG A 61 1.76 2.75 -24.54
CA ARG A 61 1.61 4.20 -24.33
C ARG A 61 0.15 4.62 -24.37
N THR A 62 -0.63 4.14 -25.34
CA THR A 62 -2.05 4.44 -25.46
C THR A 62 -2.85 4.01 -24.22
N GLN A 63 -2.59 2.80 -23.70
CA GLN A 63 -3.23 2.33 -22.47
C GLN A 63 -2.85 3.18 -21.25
N ALA A 64 -1.58 3.56 -21.15
CA ALA A 64 -1.11 4.41 -20.07
C ALA A 64 -1.71 5.82 -20.14
N ASP A 65 -1.82 6.42 -21.32
CA ASP A 65 -2.41 7.75 -21.56
C ASP A 65 -3.92 7.73 -21.23
N GLU A 66 -4.64 6.69 -21.63
CA GLU A 66 -6.07 6.52 -21.30
C GLU A 66 -6.28 6.32 -19.80
N ALA A 67 -5.47 5.48 -19.15
CA ALA A 67 -5.52 5.29 -17.71
C ALA A 67 -5.22 6.61 -16.97
N LEU A 68 -4.24 7.38 -17.42
CA LEU A 68 -3.90 8.68 -16.84
C LEU A 68 -5.06 9.68 -16.98
N LYS A 69 -5.72 9.73 -18.14
CA LYS A 69 -6.89 10.60 -18.36
C LYS A 69 -8.03 10.25 -17.41
N ARG A 70 -8.35 8.95 -17.28
CA ARG A 70 -9.38 8.47 -16.35
C ARG A 70 -9.00 8.77 -14.89
N LEU A 71 -7.75 8.55 -14.53
CA LEU A 71 -7.23 8.81 -13.17
C LEU A 71 -7.36 10.28 -12.80
N LYS A 72 -6.95 11.18 -13.69
CA LYS A 72 -7.08 12.62 -13.47
C LYS A 72 -8.54 13.03 -13.32
N ALA A 73 -9.41 12.59 -14.22
CA ALA A 73 -10.84 12.90 -14.17
C ALA A 73 -11.50 12.45 -12.85
N LEU A 74 -11.03 11.34 -12.27
CA LEU A 74 -11.52 10.84 -10.99
C LEU A 74 -10.91 11.59 -9.79
N VAL A 75 -9.60 11.76 -9.77
CA VAL A 75 -8.85 12.15 -8.56
C VAL A 75 -8.72 13.68 -8.41
N GLU A 76 -8.58 14.44 -9.51
CA GLU A 76 -8.40 15.90 -9.44
C GLU A 76 -9.57 16.61 -8.76
N PRO A 77 -10.85 16.31 -9.06
CA PRO A 77 -11.98 16.92 -8.36
C PRO A 77 -12.03 16.57 -6.86
N MET A 78 -11.61 15.34 -6.48
CA MET A 78 -11.55 14.94 -5.08
C MET A 78 -10.46 15.73 -4.34
N ILE A 79 -9.27 15.88 -4.95
CA ILE A 79 -8.17 16.66 -4.38
C ILE A 79 -8.60 18.11 -4.19
N GLU A 80 -9.19 18.73 -5.19
CA GLU A 80 -9.63 20.14 -5.14
C GLU A 80 -10.64 20.35 -4.00
N ARG A 81 -11.67 19.51 -3.93
CA ARG A 81 -12.70 19.59 -2.89
C ARG A 81 -12.11 19.46 -1.49
N HIS A 82 -11.36 18.39 -1.23
CA HIS A 82 -10.82 18.12 0.10
C HIS A 82 -9.68 19.06 0.48
N ALA A 83 -8.83 19.47 -0.47
CA ALA A 83 -7.78 20.45 -0.21
C ALA A 83 -8.36 21.79 0.23
N LYS A 84 -9.46 22.23 -0.41
CA LYS A 84 -10.19 23.44 -0.03
C LYS A 84 -10.81 23.30 1.36
N GLU A 85 -11.49 22.19 1.65
CA GLU A 85 -12.09 21.91 2.95
C GLU A 85 -11.07 21.87 4.08
N MET A 86 -9.91 21.26 3.83
CA MET A 86 -8.83 21.09 4.79
C MET A 86 -7.94 22.35 4.92
N GLY A 87 -8.09 23.33 4.03
CA GLY A 87 -7.22 24.52 3.98
C GLY A 87 -5.78 24.22 3.60
N VAL A 88 -5.55 23.18 2.79
CA VAL A 88 -4.22 22.77 2.33
C VAL A 88 -4.09 22.93 0.82
N GLN A 89 -2.85 23.11 0.34
CA GLN A 89 -2.56 23.20 -1.08
C GLN A 89 -1.33 22.33 -1.39
N PRO A 90 -1.50 21.21 -2.13
CA PRO A 90 -0.36 20.50 -2.68
C PRO A 90 0.43 21.39 -3.64
N SER A 91 1.75 21.39 -3.56
CA SER A 91 2.60 22.11 -4.52
C SER A 91 2.55 21.46 -5.90
N ARG A 92 2.38 20.14 -5.92
CA ARG A 92 2.33 19.34 -7.14
C ARG A 92 1.59 18.02 -6.88
N VAL A 93 0.75 17.64 -7.83
CA VAL A 93 0.16 16.29 -7.89
C VAL A 93 0.74 15.57 -9.11
N TYR A 94 1.15 14.32 -8.94
CA TYR A 94 1.65 13.50 -10.04
C TYR A 94 1.19 12.05 -9.88
N TYR A 95 1.27 11.29 -10.96
CA TYR A 95 0.70 9.96 -11.06
C TYR A 95 1.76 8.97 -11.51
N LYS A 96 1.79 7.77 -10.91
CA LYS A 96 2.75 6.70 -11.25
C LYS A 96 2.07 5.34 -11.19
N PRO A 97 2.44 4.36 -12.03
CA PRO A 97 1.95 3.00 -11.92
C PRO A 97 2.72 2.23 -10.83
N THR A 98 2.50 2.60 -9.57
CA THR A 98 3.20 2.02 -8.41
C THR A 98 2.35 0.96 -7.74
N ILE A 99 2.84 -0.27 -7.66
CA ILE A 99 2.15 -1.40 -7.00
C ILE A 99 2.47 -1.52 -5.50
N SER A 100 3.46 -0.78 -5.00
CA SER A 100 3.89 -0.84 -3.59
C SER A 100 3.06 0.02 -2.66
N ARG A 101 2.36 1.03 -3.19
CA ARG A 101 1.55 1.98 -2.41
C ARG A 101 0.47 2.62 -3.27
N TRP A 102 -0.64 3.00 -2.65
CA TRP A 102 -1.75 3.68 -3.33
C TRP A 102 -1.52 5.18 -3.51
N GLY A 103 -0.90 5.79 -2.51
CA GLY A 103 -0.50 7.18 -2.50
C GLY A 103 0.84 7.39 -1.81
N GLN A 104 1.36 8.57 -1.89
CA GLN A 104 2.53 9.06 -1.17
C GLN A 104 2.50 10.57 -1.09
N CYS A 105 2.64 11.12 0.11
CA CYS A 105 2.91 12.54 0.31
C CYS A 105 4.39 12.75 0.64
N ASN A 106 5.00 13.74 -0.02
CA ASN A 106 6.28 14.27 0.41
C ASN A 106 6.01 15.59 1.15
N PHE A 107 6.04 15.53 2.47
CA PHE A 107 5.75 16.66 3.34
C PHE A 107 6.71 17.85 3.12
N ARG A 108 8.00 17.58 2.83
CA ARG A 108 9.01 18.64 2.68
C ARG A 108 8.73 19.55 1.49
N ASN A 109 8.41 18.98 0.35
CA ASN A 109 8.09 19.73 -0.87
C ASN A 109 6.58 19.81 -1.16
N ARG A 110 5.75 19.31 -0.24
CA ARG A 110 4.28 19.33 -0.31
C ARG A 110 3.71 18.71 -1.59
N SER A 111 4.39 17.71 -2.16
CA SER A 111 3.90 17.01 -3.35
C SER A 111 3.18 15.72 -3.01
N ILE A 112 2.16 15.39 -3.79
CA ILE A 112 1.37 14.17 -3.66
C ILE A 112 1.53 13.32 -4.91
N CYS A 113 1.77 12.03 -4.73
CA CYS A 113 1.75 11.02 -5.77
C CYS A 113 0.55 10.09 -5.56
N ILE A 114 -0.24 9.85 -6.59
CA ILE A 114 -1.31 8.83 -6.57
C ILE A 114 -0.98 7.74 -7.57
N SER A 115 -1.16 6.49 -7.14
CA SER A 115 -0.94 5.33 -8.02
C SER A 115 -2.04 5.22 -9.07
N ALA A 116 -1.67 4.90 -10.32
CA ALA A 116 -2.66 4.60 -11.36
C ALA A 116 -3.56 3.41 -11.00
N TYR A 117 -3.06 2.51 -10.18
CA TYR A 117 -3.82 1.31 -9.76
C TYR A 117 -4.97 1.60 -8.80
N VAL A 118 -5.15 2.84 -8.30
CA VAL A 118 -6.37 3.22 -7.57
C VAL A 118 -7.62 3.10 -8.46
N LEU A 119 -7.46 3.13 -9.80
CA LEU A 119 -8.55 2.86 -10.76
C LEU A 119 -9.16 1.46 -10.63
N LEU A 120 -8.51 0.54 -9.93
CA LEU A 120 -9.02 -0.80 -9.61
C LEU A 120 -9.85 -0.84 -8.34
N LEU A 121 -9.95 0.28 -7.61
CA LEU A 121 -10.68 0.40 -6.35
C LEU A 121 -12.03 1.08 -6.57
N PRO A 122 -13.02 0.82 -5.71
CA PRO A 122 -14.22 1.63 -5.64
C PRO A 122 -13.90 3.11 -5.37
N GLU A 123 -14.69 4.01 -5.93
CA GLU A 123 -14.47 5.46 -5.85
C GLU A 123 -14.25 5.96 -4.42
N TRP A 124 -15.06 5.50 -3.46
CA TRP A 124 -14.93 5.89 -2.06
C TRP A 124 -13.63 5.40 -1.39
N CYS A 125 -13.04 4.30 -1.88
CA CYS A 125 -11.71 3.85 -1.47
C CYS A 125 -10.61 4.73 -2.10
N VAL A 126 -10.81 5.21 -3.33
CA VAL A 126 -9.91 6.20 -3.95
C VAL A 126 -9.95 7.51 -3.18
N GLU A 127 -11.14 7.98 -2.81
CA GLU A 127 -11.32 9.17 -1.99
C GLU A 127 -10.60 9.06 -0.65
N HIS A 128 -10.68 7.90 0.02
CA HIS A 128 -9.89 7.62 1.22
C HIS A 128 -8.39 7.83 0.99
N VAL A 129 -7.82 7.30 -0.12
CA VAL A 129 -6.40 7.50 -0.45
C VAL A 129 -6.09 8.99 -0.63
N VAL A 130 -6.93 9.73 -1.34
CA VAL A 130 -6.75 11.17 -1.57
C VAL A 130 -6.73 11.95 -0.24
N VAL A 131 -7.73 11.72 0.62
CA VAL A 131 -7.81 12.39 1.92
C VAL A 131 -6.62 12.02 2.81
N HIS A 132 -6.18 10.77 2.78
CA HIS A 132 -5.00 10.31 3.52
C HIS A 132 -3.74 11.08 3.13
N GLU A 133 -3.47 11.24 1.83
CA GLU A 133 -2.30 11.98 1.35
C GLU A 133 -2.40 13.49 1.64
N LEU A 134 -3.60 14.05 1.62
CA LEU A 134 -3.83 15.43 2.02
C LEU A 134 -3.64 15.63 3.53
N CYS A 135 -4.05 14.68 4.37
CA CYS A 135 -3.78 14.71 5.81
C CYS A 135 -2.28 14.77 6.12
N HIS A 136 -1.45 14.12 5.30
CA HIS A 136 0.00 14.18 5.45
C HIS A 136 0.60 15.57 5.18
N LEU A 137 -0.12 16.47 4.51
CA LEU A 137 0.30 17.87 4.41
C LEU A 137 0.14 18.66 5.72
N LEU A 138 -0.65 18.12 6.68
CA LEU A 138 -0.89 18.68 8.00
C LEU A 138 -0.12 17.93 9.09
N GLU A 139 -0.02 16.60 8.95
CA GLU A 139 0.63 15.71 9.92
C GLU A 139 1.39 14.58 9.19
N PRO A 140 2.73 14.62 9.19
CA PRO A 140 3.54 13.65 8.44
C PRO A 140 3.46 12.22 8.98
N SER A 141 3.16 12.04 10.28
CA SER A 141 3.19 10.76 10.98
C SER A 141 1.80 10.24 11.29
N HIS A 142 1.59 8.92 11.21
CA HIS A 142 0.29 8.28 11.54
C HIS A 142 0.02 8.23 13.07
N ASN A 143 0.17 9.35 13.76
CA ASN A 143 -0.09 9.48 15.19
C ASN A 143 -1.56 9.81 15.49
N ALA A 144 -1.91 10.07 16.75
CA ALA A 144 -3.26 10.41 17.17
C ALA A 144 -3.82 11.63 16.43
N ARG A 145 -2.97 12.65 16.12
CA ARG A 145 -3.38 13.84 15.39
C ARG A 145 -3.75 13.52 13.95
N PHE A 146 -2.98 12.67 13.27
CA PHE A 146 -3.31 12.18 11.95
C PHE A 146 -4.66 11.44 11.93
N HIS A 147 -4.86 10.52 12.87
CA HIS A 147 -6.12 9.78 12.96
C HIS A 147 -7.32 10.69 13.25
N ALA A 148 -7.15 11.72 14.08
CA ALA A 148 -8.18 12.73 14.30
C ALA A 148 -8.52 13.53 13.04
N LEU A 149 -7.52 13.84 12.19
CA LEU A 149 -7.76 14.45 10.86
C LEU A 149 -8.52 13.50 9.95
N MET A 150 -8.15 12.23 9.90
CA MET A 150 -8.89 11.22 9.14
C MET A 150 -10.33 11.07 9.63
N ASP A 151 -10.55 10.99 10.94
CA ASP A 151 -11.90 10.91 11.54
C ASP A 151 -12.75 12.14 11.22
N LYS A 152 -12.12 13.33 11.09
CA LYS A 152 -12.79 14.58 10.74
C LYS A 152 -13.16 14.66 9.26
N TYR A 153 -12.21 14.38 8.36
CA TYR A 153 -12.37 14.64 6.92
C TYR A 153 -12.84 13.43 6.12
N PHE A 154 -12.65 12.21 6.65
CA PHE A 154 -13.17 10.98 6.05
C PHE A 154 -13.50 9.94 7.12
N PRO A 155 -14.62 10.07 7.86
CA PRO A 155 -14.95 9.22 9.02
C PRO A 155 -14.98 7.71 8.73
N ARG A 156 -15.26 7.33 7.48
CA ARG A 156 -15.30 5.93 7.04
C ARG A 156 -13.93 5.36 6.62
N TRP A 157 -12.83 6.02 6.95
CA TRP A 157 -11.49 5.60 6.50
C TRP A 157 -11.11 4.18 6.92
N ARG A 158 -11.55 3.74 8.11
CA ARG A 158 -11.29 2.37 8.58
C ARG A 158 -12.02 1.32 7.73
N GLU A 159 -13.23 1.62 7.28
CA GLU A 159 -14.00 0.76 6.37
C GLU A 159 -13.33 0.72 5.00
N ALA A 160 -12.98 1.88 4.45
CA ALA A 160 -12.32 1.98 3.14
C ALA A 160 -10.99 1.23 3.13
N ARG A 161 -10.21 1.34 4.20
CA ARG A 161 -8.97 0.58 4.37
C ARG A 161 -9.23 -0.92 4.35
N ARG A 162 -10.19 -1.42 5.15
CA ARG A 162 -10.55 -2.85 5.16
C ARG A 162 -11.04 -3.33 3.80
N GLU A 163 -11.88 -2.56 3.12
CA GLU A 163 -12.38 -2.92 1.80
C GLU A 163 -11.27 -2.97 0.75
N THR A 164 -10.35 -1.99 0.77
CA THR A 164 -9.17 -1.99 -0.09
C THR A 164 -8.32 -3.26 0.12
N HIS A 165 -8.07 -3.65 1.37
CA HIS A 165 -7.34 -4.88 1.71
C HIS A 165 -8.06 -6.12 1.16
N LYS A 166 -9.38 -6.22 1.38
CA LYS A 166 -10.20 -7.33 0.92
C LYS A 166 -10.19 -7.47 -0.61
N ILE A 167 -10.33 -6.36 -1.34
CA ILE A 167 -10.31 -6.33 -2.82
C ILE A 167 -8.96 -6.81 -3.35
N CYS A 168 -7.87 -6.38 -2.75
CA CYS A 168 -6.53 -6.74 -3.18
C CYS A 168 -6.10 -8.11 -2.67
N ARG A 169 -6.91 -8.77 -1.80
CA ARG A 169 -6.54 -9.97 -1.04
C ARG A 169 -5.16 -9.83 -0.37
N MET A 170 -4.84 -8.61 0.03
CA MET A 170 -3.67 -8.31 0.82
C MET A 170 -4.05 -8.45 2.29
N GLU A 171 -3.95 -9.68 2.83
CA GLU A 171 -4.02 -9.88 4.27
C GLU A 171 -2.83 -9.13 4.92
N GLU A 172 -3.17 -8.28 5.86
CA GLU A 172 -2.36 -7.71 6.95
C GLU A 172 -0.82 -7.61 6.76
N ASP A 173 -0.35 -7.11 5.63
CA ASP A 173 0.98 -6.53 5.58
C ASP A 173 0.81 -5.02 5.70
N GLU A 174 0.88 -4.50 6.92
CA GLU A 174 0.76 -3.06 7.22
C GLU A 174 1.75 -2.20 6.39
N SER A 175 2.80 -2.83 5.85
CA SER A 175 3.81 -2.18 5.02
C SER A 175 3.34 -1.80 3.61
N LEU A 176 2.20 -2.32 3.15
CA LEU A 176 1.76 -2.16 1.75
C LEU A 176 0.60 -1.19 1.57
N CYS A 177 -0.06 -0.79 2.64
CA CYS A 177 -1.26 0.03 2.56
C CYS A 177 -1.08 1.42 3.05
N LEU A 178 -0.17 2.13 3.04
CA LEU A 178 0.05 3.47 3.56
C LEU A 178 1.27 3.43 4.49
N HIS A 179 2.38 3.85 3.94
CA HIS A 179 3.63 3.88 4.69
C HIS A 179 3.62 4.82 5.88
N PRO A 180 4.41 4.44 6.93
CA PRO A 180 4.79 5.37 7.96
C PRO A 180 5.63 6.52 7.41
#